data_84eb2c2673db58f9aeca5f7b2c469f59
#
_entry.id   84eb2c2673db58f9aeca5f7b2c469f59
#
_cell.length_a   1.000
_cell.length_b   1.000
_cell.length_c   1.000
_cell.angle_alpha   90.00
_cell.angle_beta   90.00
_cell.angle_gamma   90.00
#
_symmetry.space_group_name_H-M   'P 1'
#
loop_
_entity.id
_entity.type
_entity.pdbx_description
1 polymer ?
#
loop_
_entity_poly.entity_id
_entity_poly.type
_entity_poly.pdbx_seq_one_letter_code
_entity_poly.pdbx_strand_id
1 'polypeptide(L)'
;MQLLRVDRKILIFIVYALMCSVGFANDDLFVHARELQREGKYDEAIDAYKDYLLQPMDAKNISKEQMKTYTDALMQLMNTFQSKGEPEACITTLKEIHKASPIIQRICLRDYYSVLGYALSRTEKMKEAEETMLKAFTIPLHHATPERYFRDYAYAAAVFYSNPEYQDDVIDWCQEAMVQAELCENTSGKQWVAAMLGSLYKRKGYINKALELFQQSKEEALKRDDDLGVLNSLHAIVDLFLYWDVPEYANIYASEAIRVEQNTTKENPMVSAQTYINKGRALQQLGINDSVTLYTEKAKGFCRSLPYNSGMVDVDLLHGTLLTEMGGDSLHLGIQELENVTQQGTSVNRAKAYHQLAQTYLKQEKSDLAEIMLDSLYSLLKQSGSPIYIHLNYQPILNYYLKSKNYHKAEQFTRIMLQEQQAIKDKKLNYNLVEAIADLQTEQQKKELKIVQLEQTNQHLWYSICAVLSIIIILAIVVLLFYQRKQHKKQIKHADEKLADVVEQLNQTSAEKDMMSQEIDQIMSDKDSRQELETLTPSILRKHGESKFRQRFELLYPFFLPRLRESVPSITRREELLSMLIVLKQDNKEIAELLAIAPRSVLMLRHRFRQKIGMTTDNSLEEYIEEILGA
;
A
#
# COMPACT_ATOMS: atom_id res chain seq x y z
N MET A 1 -47.83 13.48 51.31
CA MET A 1 -47.46 13.10 49.94
C MET A 1 -45.93 12.98 49.88
N GLN A 2 -45.42 11.83 50.27
CA GLN A 2 -44.02 11.43 50.05
C GLN A 2 -44.09 10.33 48.97
N LEU A 3 -43.87 10.69 47.72
CA LEU A 3 -43.74 9.75 46.60
C LEU A 3 -42.27 9.31 46.50
N LEU A 4 -42.16 8.00 46.66
CA LEU A 4 -41.00 7.15 46.48
C LEU A 4 -40.06 7.65 45.36
N ARG A 5 -38.88 8.10 45.70
CA ARG A 5 -37.71 8.08 44.81
C ARG A 5 -37.23 6.62 44.71
N VAL A 6 -37.76 5.87 43.77
CA VAL A 6 -37.17 4.59 43.41
C VAL A 6 -35.80 4.88 42.83
N ASP A 7 -34.77 4.34 43.48
CA ASP A 7 -33.41 4.48 43.06
C ASP A 7 -33.26 3.98 41.58
N ARG A 8 -32.69 4.84 40.75
CA ARG A 8 -32.53 4.55 39.30
C ARG A 8 -31.82 3.21 39.04
N LYS A 9 -31.02 2.73 40.00
CA LYS A 9 -30.38 1.40 39.97
C LYS A 9 -31.36 0.29 40.24
N ILE A 10 -32.36 0.50 41.09
CA ILE A 10 -33.46 -0.48 41.36
C ILE A 10 -34.39 -0.58 40.15
N LEU A 11 -34.68 0.55 39.50
CA LEU A 11 -35.50 0.58 38.29
C LEU A 11 -34.78 -0.12 37.10
N ILE A 12 -33.49 0.08 36.95
CA ILE A 12 -32.64 -0.61 35.95
C ILE A 12 -32.59 -2.09 36.28
N PHE A 13 -32.48 -2.49 37.55
CA PHE A 13 -32.47 -3.90 37.96
C PHE A 13 -33.86 -4.57 37.77
N ILE A 14 -34.97 -3.85 38.02
CA ILE A 14 -36.34 -4.34 37.78
C ILE A 14 -36.62 -4.44 36.26
N VAL A 15 -36.19 -3.49 35.46
CA VAL A 15 -36.30 -3.54 34.00
C VAL A 15 -35.44 -4.67 33.44
N TYR A 16 -34.25 -4.89 33.98
CA TYR A 16 -33.37 -6.01 33.62
C TYR A 16 -33.97 -7.37 34.04
N ALA A 17 -34.55 -7.45 35.22
CA ALA A 17 -35.24 -8.64 35.70
C ALA A 17 -36.57 -8.93 34.94
N LEU A 18 -37.27 -7.91 34.48
CA LEU A 18 -38.46 -8.05 33.61
C LEU A 18 -38.10 -8.39 32.16
N MET A 19 -36.99 -7.91 31.64
CA MET A 19 -36.44 -8.29 30.34
C MET A 19 -35.97 -9.76 30.34
N CYS A 20 -35.44 -10.26 31.45
CA CYS A 20 -35.06 -11.67 31.62
C CYS A 20 -36.26 -12.63 31.70
N SER A 21 -37.49 -12.17 31.90
CA SER A 21 -38.71 -13.00 32.03
C SER A 21 -39.48 -13.22 30.72
N VAL A 22 -39.07 -12.59 29.62
CA VAL A 22 -39.68 -12.76 28.30
C VAL A 22 -38.62 -13.34 27.35
N GLY A 23 -38.85 -14.53 26.82
CA GLY A 23 -37.94 -15.38 26.04
C GLY A 23 -37.35 -14.78 24.75
N PHE A 24 -37.26 -13.44 24.64
CA PHE A 24 -36.62 -12.70 23.57
C PHE A 24 -35.22 -12.11 23.95
N ALA A 25 -34.79 -12.28 25.22
CA ALA A 25 -33.63 -11.57 25.75
C ALA A 25 -32.25 -12.20 25.42
N ASN A 26 -32.22 -13.43 24.88
CA ASN A 26 -30.94 -14.15 24.74
C ASN A 26 -30.11 -13.69 23.54
N ASP A 27 -30.73 -13.40 22.40
CA ASP A 27 -29.98 -12.97 21.20
C ASP A 27 -29.51 -11.50 21.30
N ASP A 28 -30.23 -10.66 22.03
CA ASP A 28 -29.89 -9.26 22.24
C ASP A 28 -28.57 -9.08 23.01
N LEU A 29 -28.30 -9.94 24.01
CA LEU A 29 -27.07 -9.85 24.81
C LEU A 29 -25.81 -10.22 24.00
N PHE A 30 -25.89 -11.23 23.15
CA PHE A 30 -24.80 -11.60 22.24
C PHE A 30 -24.54 -10.51 21.21
N VAL A 31 -25.60 -9.93 20.63
CA VAL A 31 -25.48 -8.81 19.67
C VAL A 31 -24.83 -7.60 20.35
N HIS A 32 -25.30 -7.25 21.55
CA HIS A 32 -24.72 -6.16 22.34
C HIS A 32 -23.23 -6.39 22.67
N ALA A 33 -22.84 -7.60 23.06
CA ALA A 33 -21.44 -7.94 23.29
C ALA A 33 -20.56 -7.72 22.03
N ARG A 34 -21.09 -8.09 20.85
CA ARG A 34 -20.40 -7.86 19.58
C ARG A 34 -20.26 -6.37 19.22
N GLU A 35 -21.26 -5.55 19.55
CA GLU A 35 -21.19 -4.11 19.35
C GLU A 35 -20.11 -3.48 20.24
N LEU A 36 -20.10 -3.82 21.53
CA LEU A 36 -19.07 -3.38 22.48
C LEU A 36 -17.65 -3.77 22.02
N GLN A 37 -17.50 -5.00 21.52
CA GLN A 37 -16.22 -5.46 20.96
C GLN A 37 -15.79 -4.62 19.73
N ARG A 38 -16.72 -4.28 18.82
CA ARG A 38 -16.44 -3.43 17.65
C ARG A 38 -16.08 -2.00 18.04
N GLU A 39 -16.65 -1.50 19.13
CA GLU A 39 -16.33 -0.17 19.70
C GLU A 39 -15.00 -0.15 20.46
N GLY A 40 -14.33 -1.29 20.63
CA GLY A 40 -13.10 -1.41 21.40
C GLY A 40 -13.29 -1.41 22.91
N LYS A 41 -14.53 -1.53 23.41
CA LYS A 41 -14.89 -1.64 24.83
C LYS A 41 -14.73 -3.07 25.31
N TYR A 42 -13.49 -3.55 25.33
CA TYR A 42 -13.18 -4.95 25.53
C TYR A 42 -13.63 -5.50 26.88
N ASP A 43 -13.50 -4.73 27.98
CA ASP A 43 -13.92 -5.17 29.32
C ASP A 43 -15.43 -5.39 29.41
N GLU A 44 -16.20 -4.44 28.91
CA GLU A 44 -17.67 -4.53 28.86
C GLU A 44 -18.12 -5.68 27.94
N ALA A 45 -17.42 -5.89 26.82
CA ALA A 45 -17.71 -6.99 25.90
C ALA A 45 -17.43 -8.36 26.54
N ILE A 46 -16.32 -8.52 27.28
CA ILE A 46 -15.97 -9.73 28.02
C ILE A 46 -17.06 -10.06 29.05
N ASP A 47 -17.48 -9.10 29.84
CA ASP A 47 -18.54 -9.28 30.83
C ASP A 47 -19.86 -9.70 30.15
N ALA A 48 -20.24 -9.04 29.07
CA ALA A 48 -21.46 -9.37 28.33
C ALA A 48 -21.42 -10.77 27.70
N TYR A 49 -20.27 -11.21 27.12
CA TYR A 49 -20.11 -12.59 26.63
C TYR A 49 -20.15 -13.60 27.77
N LYS A 50 -19.52 -13.30 28.92
CA LYS A 50 -19.54 -14.17 30.11
C LYS A 50 -20.96 -14.33 30.62
N ASP A 51 -21.71 -13.25 30.75
CA ASP A 51 -23.11 -13.27 31.17
C ASP A 51 -23.98 -14.09 30.22
N TYR A 52 -23.80 -13.94 28.90
CA TYR A 52 -24.47 -14.74 27.89
C TYR A 52 -24.19 -16.26 28.06
N LEU A 53 -22.91 -16.62 28.24
CA LEU A 53 -22.46 -18.01 28.35
C LEU A 53 -22.86 -18.69 29.68
N LEU A 54 -23.15 -17.90 30.71
CA LEU A 54 -23.59 -18.37 32.02
C LEU A 54 -25.12 -18.39 32.18
N GLN A 55 -25.90 -17.93 31.20
CA GLN A 55 -27.35 -17.94 31.27
C GLN A 55 -27.89 -19.38 31.39
N PRO A 56 -28.94 -19.58 32.19
CA PRO A 56 -29.59 -20.89 32.30
C PRO A 56 -30.32 -21.21 31.00
N MET A 57 -29.76 -22.12 30.21
CA MET A 57 -30.41 -22.69 29.02
C MET A 57 -30.68 -24.18 29.23
N ASP A 58 -31.80 -24.68 28.68
CA ASP A 58 -32.10 -26.11 28.74
C ASP A 58 -31.23 -26.90 27.74
N ALA A 59 -30.25 -27.59 28.27
CA ALA A 59 -29.33 -28.41 27.48
C ALA A 59 -30.02 -29.55 26.70
N LYS A 60 -31.26 -29.92 27.03
CA LYS A 60 -32.01 -30.99 26.32
C LYS A 60 -32.73 -30.48 25.09
N ASN A 61 -33.12 -29.20 25.07
CA ASN A 61 -33.99 -28.61 24.05
C ASN A 61 -33.29 -27.46 23.27
N ILE A 62 -31.95 -27.37 23.31
CA ILE A 62 -31.22 -26.33 22.60
C ILE A 62 -31.37 -26.48 21.08
N SER A 63 -31.78 -25.43 20.39
CA SER A 63 -31.87 -25.40 18.93
C SER A 63 -30.49 -25.34 18.27
N LYS A 64 -30.41 -25.71 16.97
CA LYS A 64 -29.15 -25.56 16.20
C LYS A 64 -28.65 -24.12 16.15
N GLU A 65 -29.56 -23.16 16.06
CA GLU A 65 -29.25 -21.73 16.00
C GLU A 65 -28.71 -21.22 17.34
N GLN A 66 -29.38 -21.56 18.44
CA GLN A 66 -28.87 -21.24 19.78
C GLN A 66 -27.51 -21.86 20.05
N MET A 67 -27.29 -23.11 19.60
CA MET A 67 -25.98 -23.73 19.71
C MET A 67 -24.90 -22.98 18.92
N LYS A 68 -25.23 -22.55 17.68
CA LYS A 68 -24.32 -21.74 16.85
C LYS A 68 -23.93 -20.45 17.60
N THR A 69 -24.93 -19.68 18.06
CA THR A 69 -24.68 -18.44 18.80
C THR A 69 -23.86 -18.68 20.06
N TYR A 70 -24.13 -19.78 20.79
CA TYR A 70 -23.40 -20.13 22.00
C TYR A 70 -21.93 -20.49 21.73
N THR A 71 -21.66 -21.26 20.69
CA THR A 71 -20.28 -21.60 20.30
C THR A 71 -19.54 -20.40 19.69
N ASP A 72 -20.25 -19.51 18.99
CA ASP A 72 -19.71 -18.25 18.51
C ASP A 72 -19.35 -17.31 19.68
N ALA A 73 -20.18 -17.27 20.73
CA ALA A 73 -19.89 -16.47 21.92
C ALA A 73 -18.60 -16.94 22.63
N LEU A 74 -18.37 -18.26 22.74
CA LEU A 74 -17.10 -18.79 23.26
C LEU A 74 -15.88 -18.30 22.45
N MET A 75 -16.02 -18.35 21.13
CA MET A 75 -14.95 -17.90 20.22
C MET A 75 -14.73 -16.38 20.32
N GLN A 76 -15.82 -15.59 20.34
CA GLN A 76 -15.70 -14.12 20.43
C GLN A 76 -15.15 -13.67 21.79
N LEU A 77 -15.50 -14.34 22.86
CA LEU A 77 -14.90 -14.10 24.19
C LEU A 77 -13.38 -14.28 24.14
N MET A 78 -12.90 -15.37 23.56
CA MET A 78 -11.46 -15.63 23.39
C MET A 78 -10.81 -14.55 22.50
N ASN A 79 -11.43 -14.21 21.36
CA ASN A 79 -10.91 -13.18 20.45
C ASN A 79 -10.83 -11.81 21.13
N THR A 80 -11.79 -11.48 22.00
CA THR A 80 -11.79 -10.22 22.77
C THR A 80 -10.61 -10.16 23.74
N PHE A 81 -10.34 -11.25 24.46
CA PHE A 81 -9.16 -11.34 25.31
C PHE A 81 -7.85 -11.26 24.53
N GLN A 82 -7.80 -11.86 23.33
CA GLN A 82 -6.63 -11.74 22.46
C GLN A 82 -6.40 -10.29 22.01
N SER A 83 -7.46 -9.59 21.62
CA SER A 83 -7.39 -8.17 21.26
C SER A 83 -6.94 -7.29 22.41
N LYS A 84 -7.27 -7.67 23.64
CA LYS A 84 -6.83 -7.00 24.87
C LYS A 84 -5.39 -7.38 25.28
N GLY A 85 -4.85 -8.49 24.76
CA GLY A 85 -3.52 -8.99 25.12
C GLY A 85 -3.47 -9.75 26.46
N GLU A 86 -4.59 -10.33 26.90
CA GLU A 86 -4.72 -11.00 28.21
C GLU A 86 -5.03 -12.52 28.07
N PRO A 87 -4.14 -13.34 27.49
CA PRO A 87 -4.43 -14.77 27.26
C PRO A 87 -4.60 -15.60 28.55
N GLU A 88 -3.90 -15.26 29.63
CA GLU A 88 -4.03 -15.97 30.92
C GLU A 88 -5.40 -15.72 31.59
N ALA A 89 -5.90 -14.47 31.49
CA ALA A 89 -7.23 -14.12 31.97
C ALA A 89 -8.31 -14.87 31.15
N CYS A 90 -8.12 -15.01 29.83
CA CYS A 90 -8.97 -15.80 28.96
C CYS A 90 -9.08 -17.27 29.44
N ILE A 91 -7.94 -17.92 29.69
CA ILE A 91 -7.90 -19.32 30.16
C ILE A 91 -8.63 -19.48 31.48
N THR A 92 -8.43 -18.55 32.42
CA THR A 92 -9.11 -18.55 33.72
C THR A 92 -10.62 -18.42 33.56
N THR A 93 -11.06 -17.46 32.77
CA THR A 93 -12.48 -17.21 32.49
C THR A 93 -13.14 -18.41 31.80
N LEU A 94 -12.50 -19.00 30.79
CA LEU A 94 -13.00 -20.21 30.13
C LEU A 94 -13.16 -21.38 31.10
N LYS A 95 -12.21 -21.60 32.02
CA LYS A 95 -12.29 -22.64 33.05
C LYS A 95 -13.43 -22.38 34.06
N GLU A 96 -13.68 -21.11 34.43
CA GLU A 96 -14.82 -20.72 35.27
C GLU A 96 -16.15 -21.00 34.58
N ILE A 97 -16.31 -20.59 33.34
CA ILE A 97 -17.50 -20.79 32.54
C ILE A 97 -17.79 -22.31 32.37
N HIS A 98 -16.75 -23.11 32.09
CA HIS A 98 -16.90 -24.57 31.99
C HIS A 98 -17.43 -25.20 33.28
N LYS A 99 -16.98 -24.75 34.45
CA LYS A 99 -17.46 -25.24 35.74
C LYS A 99 -18.93 -24.89 36.01
N ALA A 100 -19.36 -23.71 35.54
CA ALA A 100 -20.68 -23.16 35.84
C ALA A 100 -21.75 -23.51 34.78
N SER A 101 -21.37 -23.80 33.51
CA SER A 101 -22.31 -24.02 32.41
C SER A 101 -22.56 -25.49 32.13
N PRO A 102 -23.80 -25.99 32.34
CA PRO A 102 -24.21 -27.36 31.98
C PRO A 102 -24.17 -27.59 30.45
N ILE A 103 -24.34 -26.56 29.65
CA ILE A 103 -24.31 -26.65 28.17
C ILE A 103 -22.90 -27.01 27.69
N ILE A 104 -21.88 -26.36 28.23
CA ILE A 104 -20.49 -26.69 27.90
C ILE A 104 -20.18 -28.11 28.31
N GLN A 105 -20.55 -28.51 29.55
CA GLN A 105 -20.20 -29.82 30.08
C GLN A 105 -20.84 -30.97 29.29
N ARG A 106 -22.02 -30.76 28.68
CA ARG A 106 -22.81 -31.85 28.05
C ARG A 106 -22.81 -31.81 26.54
N ILE A 107 -22.78 -30.62 25.94
CA ILE A 107 -23.07 -30.44 24.51
C ILE A 107 -21.94 -29.76 23.76
N CYS A 108 -21.36 -28.68 24.34
CA CYS A 108 -20.29 -27.89 23.72
C CYS A 108 -18.92 -28.23 24.29
N LEU A 109 -18.72 -29.41 24.85
CA LEU A 109 -17.48 -29.80 25.51
C LEU A 109 -16.28 -29.85 24.51
N ARG A 110 -16.54 -30.33 23.29
CA ARG A 110 -15.52 -30.32 22.21
C ARG A 110 -15.15 -28.91 21.85
N ASP A 111 -16.11 -28.01 21.62
CA ASP A 111 -15.87 -26.61 21.29
C ASP A 111 -15.09 -25.88 22.38
N TYR A 112 -15.44 -26.17 23.65
CA TYR A 112 -14.70 -25.64 24.79
C TYR A 112 -13.22 -26.06 24.77
N TYR A 113 -12.94 -27.36 24.56
CA TYR A 113 -11.54 -27.81 24.52
C TYR A 113 -10.81 -27.29 23.29
N SER A 114 -11.46 -27.14 22.12
CA SER A 114 -10.84 -26.53 20.94
C SER A 114 -10.45 -25.07 21.21
N VAL A 115 -11.37 -24.28 21.81
CA VAL A 115 -11.12 -22.87 22.15
C VAL A 115 -10.07 -22.75 23.25
N LEU A 116 -10.14 -23.60 24.30
CA LEU A 116 -9.18 -23.60 25.39
C LEU A 116 -7.78 -24.01 24.91
N GLY A 117 -7.67 -25.04 24.07
CA GLY A 117 -6.41 -25.49 23.49
C GLY A 117 -5.75 -24.38 22.67
N TYR A 118 -6.53 -23.70 21.86
CA TYR A 118 -6.01 -22.55 21.10
C TYR A 118 -5.65 -21.37 22.01
N ALA A 119 -6.42 -21.07 23.06
CA ALA A 119 -6.05 -20.03 24.03
C ALA A 119 -4.77 -20.36 24.78
N LEU A 120 -4.57 -21.62 25.19
CA LEU A 120 -3.35 -22.11 25.82
C LEU A 120 -2.12 -21.99 24.90
N SER A 121 -2.25 -22.22 23.59
CA SER A 121 -1.16 -22.07 22.63
C SER A 121 -0.65 -20.64 22.48
N ARG A 122 -1.40 -19.66 22.96
CA ARG A 122 -0.99 -18.23 22.99
C ARG A 122 -0.21 -17.87 24.26
N THR A 123 0.05 -18.86 25.12
CA THR A 123 0.87 -18.74 26.33
C THR A 123 2.07 -19.68 26.22
N GLU A 124 2.90 -19.74 27.26
CA GLU A 124 4.04 -20.68 27.32
C GLU A 124 3.64 -22.14 27.59
N LYS A 125 2.31 -22.44 27.64
CA LYS A 125 1.77 -23.77 28.02
C LYS A 125 1.50 -24.66 26.80
N MET A 126 2.46 -24.75 25.86
CA MET A 126 2.25 -25.44 24.58
C MET A 126 1.87 -26.92 24.75
N LYS A 127 2.50 -27.67 25.68
CA LYS A 127 2.13 -29.07 25.93
C LYS A 127 0.70 -29.24 26.43
N GLU A 128 0.25 -28.37 27.35
CA GLU A 128 -1.14 -28.37 27.83
C GLU A 128 -2.11 -28.01 26.69
N ALA A 129 -1.70 -27.13 25.76
CA ALA A 129 -2.48 -26.78 24.58
C ALA A 129 -2.67 -27.97 23.64
N GLU A 130 -1.59 -28.69 23.32
CA GLU A 130 -1.61 -29.89 22.48
C GLU A 130 -2.49 -30.99 23.08
N GLU A 131 -2.28 -31.32 24.37
CA GLU A 131 -3.07 -32.32 25.09
C GLU A 131 -4.57 -31.94 25.12
N THR A 132 -4.87 -30.65 25.34
CA THR A 132 -6.24 -30.13 25.37
C THR A 132 -6.89 -30.22 24.00
N MET A 133 -6.17 -29.92 22.93
CA MET A 133 -6.65 -30.01 21.57
C MET A 133 -6.91 -31.47 21.15
N LEU A 134 -5.99 -32.38 21.45
CA LEU A 134 -6.20 -33.82 21.20
C LEU A 134 -7.42 -34.35 21.95
N LYS A 135 -7.64 -33.91 23.18
CA LYS A 135 -8.82 -34.24 23.96
C LYS A 135 -10.11 -33.77 23.28
N ALA A 136 -10.13 -32.60 22.64
CA ALA A 136 -11.27 -32.14 21.87
C ALA A 136 -11.66 -33.15 20.78
N PHE A 137 -10.70 -33.70 20.05
CA PHE A 137 -10.96 -34.66 18.97
C PHE A 137 -11.48 -36.03 19.46
N THR A 138 -11.31 -36.39 20.72
CA THR A 138 -11.91 -37.60 21.28
C THR A 138 -13.40 -37.46 21.56
N ILE A 139 -13.95 -36.24 21.53
CA ILE A 139 -15.33 -35.93 21.87
C ILE A 139 -16.15 -35.77 20.58
N PRO A 140 -17.31 -36.49 20.43
CA PRO A 140 -18.18 -36.31 19.27
C PRO A 140 -18.68 -34.87 19.14
N LEU A 141 -18.77 -34.37 17.93
CA LEU A 141 -19.32 -33.05 17.62
C LEU A 141 -20.84 -33.15 17.51
N HIS A 142 -21.58 -32.68 18.50
CA HIS A 142 -23.05 -32.61 18.47
C HIS A 142 -23.48 -31.48 17.51
N HIS A 143 -24.47 -31.77 16.64
CA HIS A 143 -24.97 -30.82 15.63
C HIS A 143 -23.81 -30.20 14.80
N ALA A 144 -23.05 -31.06 14.15
CA ALA A 144 -21.93 -30.70 13.31
C ALA A 144 -22.34 -29.71 12.22
N THR A 145 -21.62 -28.58 12.11
CA THR A 145 -21.76 -27.58 11.05
C THR A 145 -20.42 -27.25 10.46
N PRO A 146 -20.36 -26.75 9.22
CA PRO A 146 -19.09 -26.35 8.60
C PRO A 146 -18.30 -25.34 9.45
N GLU A 147 -18.95 -24.38 10.11
CA GLU A 147 -18.29 -23.40 10.97
C GLU A 147 -17.57 -24.03 12.16
N ARG A 148 -18.19 -25.05 12.75
CA ARG A 148 -17.60 -25.76 13.90
C ARG A 148 -16.46 -26.65 13.47
N TYR A 149 -16.58 -27.37 12.35
CA TYR A 149 -15.47 -28.12 11.77
C TYR A 149 -14.32 -27.21 11.35
N PHE A 150 -14.63 -26.10 10.69
CA PHE A 150 -13.60 -25.09 10.36
C PHE A 150 -12.80 -24.70 11.60
N ARG A 151 -13.48 -24.32 12.68
CA ARG A 151 -12.82 -23.90 13.92
C ARG A 151 -11.92 -25.01 14.49
N ASP A 152 -12.44 -26.22 14.60
CA ASP A 152 -11.70 -27.34 15.18
C ASP A 152 -10.41 -27.61 14.39
N TYR A 153 -10.50 -27.72 13.08
CA TYR A 153 -9.34 -27.96 12.22
C TYR A 153 -8.38 -26.78 12.19
N ALA A 154 -8.87 -25.56 12.08
CA ALA A 154 -8.03 -24.36 12.04
C ALA A 154 -7.28 -24.15 13.37
N TYR A 155 -7.94 -24.39 14.52
CA TYR A 155 -7.29 -24.29 15.82
C TYR A 155 -6.30 -25.43 16.06
N ALA A 156 -6.64 -26.66 15.66
CA ALA A 156 -5.68 -27.76 15.72
C ALA A 156 -4.42 -27.46 14.89
N ALA A 157 -4.62 -27.02 13.65
CA ALA A 157 -3.52 -26.62 12.80
C ALA A 157 -2.66 -25.55 13.45
N ALA A 158 -3.26 -24.55 14.10
CA ALA A 158 -2.53 -23.47 14.76
C ALA A 158 -1.77 -23.95 16.01
N VAL A 159 -2.38 -24.82 16.82
CA VAL A 159 -1.77 -25.40 18.05
C VAL A 159 -0.55 -26.25 17.68
N PHE A 160 -0.67 -27.13 16.70
CA PHE A 160 0.39 -28.06 16.30
C PHE A 160 1.33 -27.51 15.23
N TYR A 161 1.15 -26.24 14.81
CA TYR A 161 1.90 -25.60 13.72
C TYR A 161 3.42 -25.74 13.84
N SER A 162 3.95 -25.65 15.06
CA SER A 162 5.39 -25.71 15.35
C SER A 162 5.88 -27.10 15.75
N ASN A 163 4.98 -28.06 15.92
CA ASN A 163 5.34 -29.41 16.33
C ASN A 163 5.79 -30.25 15.11
N PRO A 164 7.06 -30.71 15.07
CA PRO A 164 7.58 -31.44 13.92
C PRO A 164 6.88 -32.79 13.68
N GLU A 165 6.34 -33.41 14.72
CA GLU A 165 5.71 -34.73 14.66
C GLU A 165 4.35 -34.68 13.93
N TYR A 166 3.68 -33.53 13.96
CA TYR A 166 2.33 -33.33 13.41
C TYR A 166 2.31 -32.53 12.10
N GLN A 167 3.45 -32.33 11.44
CA GLN A 167 3.50 -31.45 10.25
C GLN A 167 2.58 -31.89 9.09
N ASP A 168 2.42 -33.19 8.90
CA ASP A 168 1.54 -33.72 7.84
C ASP A 168 0.09 -33.59 8.26
N ASP A 169 -0.24 -33.92 9.50
CA ASP A 169 -1.58 -33.72 10.07
C ASP A 169 -2.01 -32.23 10.00
N VAL A 170 -1.08 -31.31 10.28
CA VAL A 170 -1.36 -29.86 10.21
C VAL A 170 -1.69 -29.43 8.77
N ILE A 171 -1.03 -30.02 7.77
CA ILE A 171 -1.38 -29.77 6.36
C ILE A 171 -2.78 -30.26 6.07
N ASP A 172 -3.11 -31.48 6.47
CA ASP A 172 -4.43 -32.08 6.26
C ASP A 172 -5.51 -31.28 6.99
N TRP A 173 -5.27 -30.86 8.23
CA TRP A 173 -6.20 -29.99 8.98
C TRP A 173 -6.38 -28.61 8.33
N CYS A 174 -5.31 -28.01 7.79
CA CYS A 174 -5.43 -26.76 7.03
C CYS A 174 -6.29 -26.94 5.77
N GLN A 175 -6.07 -28.03 5.01
CA GLN A 175 -6.83 -28.30 3.80
C GLN A 175 -8.30 -28.53 4.13
N GLU A 176 -8.60 -29.31 5.16
CA GLU A 176 -9.96 -29.55 5.61
C GLU A 176 -10.62 -28.25 6.11
N ALA A 177 -9.89 -27.44 6.90
CA ALA A 177 -10.38 -26.14 7.35
C ALA A 177 -10.70 -25.20 6.17
N MET A 178 -9.90 -25.21 5.11
CA MET A 178 -10.19 -24.42 3.90
C MET A 178 -11.49 -24.86 3.21
N VAL A 179 -11.74 -26.18 3.11
CA VAL A 179 -12.97 -26.72 2.56
C VAL A 179 -14.18 -26.30 3.42
N GLN A 180 -14.06 -26.42 4.74
CA GLN A 180 -15.14 -26.04 5.66
C GLN A 180 -15.39 -24.53 5.67
N ALA A 181 -14.33 -23.70 5.53
CA ALA A 181 -14.44 -22.25 5.40
C ALA A 181 -15.22 -21.85 4.13
N GLU A 182 -15.03 -22.58 3.04
CA GLU A 182 -15.77 -22.37 1.80
C GLU A 182 -17.27 -22.72 1.95
N LEU A 183 -17.56 -23.84 2.58
CA LEU A 183 -18.95 -24.29 2.84
C LEU A 183 -19.73 -23.33 3.74
N CYS A 184 -19.08 -22.60 4.63
CA CYS A 184 -19.71 -21.61 5.51
C CYS A 184 -19.45 -20.16 5.11
N GLU A 185 -18.91 -19.93 3.91
CA GLU A 185 -18.59 -18.59 3.37
C GLU A 185 -17.69 -17.75 4.28
N ASN A 186 -16.85 -18.41 5.10
CA ASN A 186 -15.91 -17.75 6.01
C ASN A 186 -14.62 -17.35 5.28
N THR A 187 -14.70 -16.28 4.51
CA THR A 187 -13.56 -15.80 3.68
C THR A 187 -12.35 -15.37 4.51
N SER A 188 -12.55 -14.73 5.67
CA SER A 188 -11.44 -14.33 6.57
C SER A 188 -10.77 -15.54 7.21
N GLY A 189 -11.55 -16.55 7.60
CA GLY A 189 -11.01 -17.81 8.11
C GLY A 189 -10.24 -18.58 7.04
N LYS A 190 -10.75 -18.64 5.81
CA LYS A 190 -10.07 -19.24 4.65
C LYS A 190 -8.73 -18.57 4.40
N GLN A 191 -8.69 -17.23 4.43
CA GLN A 191 -7.47 -16.45 4.26
C GLN A 191 -6.43 -16.75 5.34
N TRP A 192 -6.86 -16.81 6.61
CA TRP A 192 -5.97 -17.12 7.73
C TRP A 192 -5.34 -18.51 7.60
N VAL A 193 -6.15 -19.53 7.28
CA VAL A 193 -5.67 -20.90 7.10
C VAL A 193 -4.78 -21.02 5.84
N ALA A 194 -5.13 -20.34 4.75
CA ALA A 194 -4.31 -20.30 3.54
C ALA A 194 -2.91 -19.70 3.81
N ALA A 195 -2.83 -18.63 4.61
CA ALA A 195 -1.55 -18.05 5.03
C ALA A 195 -0.72 -19.03 5.88
N MET A 196 -1.36 -19.78 6.77
CA MET A 196 -0.72 -20.81 7.60
C MET A 196 -0.23 -21.98 6.74
N LEU A 197 -1.07 -22.51 5.86
CA LEU A 197 -0.72 -23.59 4.94
C LEU A 197 0.39 -23.17 3.97
N GLY A 198 0.31 -21.95 3.44
CA GLY A 198 1.37 -21.38 2.59
C GLY A 198 2.71 -21.31 3.31
N SER A 199 2.71 -20.93 4.59
CA SER A 199 3.91 -20.91 5.42
C SER A 199 4.46 -22.31 5.71
N LEU A 200 3.61 -23.33 5.84
CA LEU A 200 4.03 -24.73 5.93
C LEU A 200 4.66 -25.21 4.62
N TYR A 201 4.02 -24.94 3.50
CA TYR A 201 4.58 -25.28 2.18
C TYR A 201 5.90 -24.56 1.92
N LYS A 202 6.04 -23.28 2.33
CA LYS A 202 7.31 -22.56 2.31
C LYS A 202 8.40 -23.35 3.05
N ARG A 203 8.14 -23.79 4.28
CA ARG A 203 9.11 -24.56 5.10
C ARG A 203 9.44 -25.91 4.47
N LYS A 204 8.47 -26.57 3.84
CA LYS A 204 8.68 -27.85 3.13
C LYS A 204 9.32 -27.70 1.75
N GLY A 205 9.52 -26.46 1.26
CA GLY A 205 10.10 -26.18 -0.05
C GLY A 205 9.13 -26.24 -1.23
N TYR A 206 7.81 -26.33 -0.97
CA TYR A 206 6.77 -26.28 -1.99
C TYR A 206 6.44 -24.83 -2.38
N ILE A 207 7.40 -24.17 -3.03
CA ILE A 207 7.38 -22.72 -3.27
C ILE A 207 6.16 -22.30 -4.07
N ASN A 208 5.85 -23.02 -5.17
CA ASN A 208 4.72 -22.70 -6.04
C ASN A 208 3.40 -22.77 -5.29
N LYS A 209 3.20 -23.84 -4.49
CA LYS A 209 1.99 -23.96 -3.68
C LYS A 209 1.87 -22.87 -2.62
N ALA A 210 3.00 -22.50 -1.99
CA ALA A 210 3.01 -21.39 -1.02
C ALA A 210 2.66 -20.06 -1.68
N LEU A 211 3.25 -19.78 -2.84
CA LEU A 211 3.01 -18.56 -3.60
C LEU A 211 1.57 -18.46 -4.09
N GLU A 212 1.03 -19.55 -4.66
CA GLU A 212 -0.36 -19.64 -5.11
C GLU A 212 -1.34 -19.31 -3.98
N LEU A 213 -1.14 -19.91 -2.78
CA LEU A 213 -1.99 -19.65 -1.62
C LEU A 213 -1.90 -18.20 -1.15
N PHE A 214 -0.71 -17.61 -1.13
CA PHE A 214 -0.55 -16.21 -0.72
C PHE A 214 -1.14 -15.24 -1.75
N GLN A 215 -1.03 -15.54 -3.05
CA GLN A 215 -1.66 -14.76 -4.11
C GLN A 215 -3.19 -14.87 -4.04
N GLN A 216 -3.73 -16.07 -3.87
CA GLN A 216 -5.16 -16.28 -3.65
C GLN A 216 -5.65 -15.51 -2.42
N SER A 217 -4.91 -15.57 -1.31
CA SER A 217 -5.22 -14.80 -0.10
C SER A 217 -5.25 -13.30 -0.36
N LYS A 218 -4.30 -12.77 -1.15
CA LYS A 218 -4.27 -11.36 -1.56
C LYS A 218 -5.49 -10.99 -2.41
N GLU A 219 -5.85 -11.81 -3.39
CA GLU A 219 -6.99 -11.56 -4.27
C GLU A 219 -8.32 -11.57 -3.51
N GLU A 220 -8.50 -12.49 -2.55
CA GLU A 220 -9.68 -12.53 -1.70
C GLU A 220 -9.77 -11.30 -0.77
N ALA A 221 -8.64 -10.80 -0.28
CA ALA A 221 -8.59 -9.55 0.49
C ALA A 221 -8.95 -8.32 -0.37
N LEU A 222 -8.43 -8.25 -1.61
CA LEU A 222 -8.76 -7.19 -2.56
C LEU A 222 -10.26 -7.13 -2.89
N LYS A 223 -10.91 -8.29 -3.06
CA LYS A 223 -12.37 -8.34 -3.32
C LYS A 223 -13.23 -7.77 -2.19
N ARG A 224 -12.67 -7.68 -0.98
CA ARG A 224 -13.37 -7.21 0.23
C ARG A 224 -12.95 -5.81 0.67
N ASP A 225 -12.11 -5.13 -0.10
CA ASP A 225 -11.48 -3.86 0.30
C ASP A 225 -10.77 -3.96 1.67
N ASP A 226 -10.10 -5.13 1.91
CA ASP A 226 -9.37 -5.42 3.14
C ASP A 226 -7.88 -5.16 2.96
N ASP A 227 -7.48 -3.90 3.08
CA ASP A 227 -6.08 -3.48 2.92
C ASP A 227 -5.13 -4.21 3.87
N LEU A 228 -5.55 -4.48 5.12
CA LEU A 228 -4.72 -5.21 6.09
C LEU A 228 -4.52 -6.66 5.65
N GLY A 229 -5.56 -7.30 5.11
CA GLY A 229 -5.46 -8.63 4.51
C GLY A 229 -4.52 -8.67 3.30
N VAL A 230 -4.57 -7.64 2.45
CA VAL A 230 -3.65 -7.48 1.31
C VAL A 230 -2.21 -7.32 1.80
N LEU A 231 -1.96 -6.45 2.79
CA LEU A 231 -0.63 -6.24 3.37
C LEU A 231 -0.07 -7.53 3.98
N ASN A 232 -0.86 -8.25 4.77
CA ASN A 232 -0.43 -9.52 5.37
C ASN A 232 -0.05 -10.57 4.31
N SER A 233 -0.81 -10.64 3.22
CA SER A 233 -0.52 -11.55 2.10
C SER A 233 0.75 -11.14 1.37
N LEU A 234 0.96 -9.85 1.12
CA LEU A 234 2.18 -9.31 0.53
C LEU A 234 3.40 -9.55 1.43
N HIS A 235 3.27 -9.39 2.75
CA HIS A 235 4.34 -9.71 3.69
C HIS A 235 4.74 -11.19 3.63
N ALA A 236 3.76 -12.09 3.51
CA ALA A 236 4.01 -13.53 3.37
C ALA A 236 4.75 -13.85 2.05
N ILE A 237 4.40 -13.18 0.95
CA ILE A 237 5.09 -13.32 -0.35
C ILE A 237 6.52 -12.78 -0.26
N VAL A 238 6.72 -11.60 0.34
CA VAL A 238 8.07 -11.03 0.55
C VAL A 238 8.92 -11.97 1.38
N ASP A 239 8.39 -12.49 2.49
CA ASP A 239 9.10 -13.43 3.36
C ASP A 239 9.39 -14.78 2.66
N LEU A 240 8.52 -15.21 1.74
CA LEU A 240 8.78 -16.37 0.89
C LEU A 240 10.02 -16.16 0.02
N PHE A 241 10.11 -15.03 -0.69
CA PHE A 241 11.22 -14.74 -1.57
C PHE A 241 12.53 -14.46 -0.82
N LEU A 242 12.47 -13.75 0.32
CA LEU A 242 13.63 -13.56 1.20
C LEU A 242 14.14 -14.88 1.77
N TYR A 243 13.24 -15.80 2.13
CA TYR A 243 13.61 -17.12 2.64
C TYR A 243 14.33 -17.97 1.59
N TRP A 244 14.03 -17.79 0.31
CA TRP A 244 14.65 -18.52 -0.79
C TRP A 244 15.77 -17.76 -1.52
N ASP A 245 16.22 -16.63 -0.93
CA ASP A 245 17.32 -15.82 -1.44
C ASP A 245 17.06 -15.29 -2.87
N VAL A 246 15.87 -14.73 -3.07
CA VAL A 246 15.44 -14.07 -4.33
C VAL A 246 14.98 -12.65 -4.01
N PRO A 247 15.91 -11.77 -3.61
CA PRO A 247 15.59 -10.45 -3.09
C PRO A 247 15.00 -9.49 -4.12
N GLU A 248 15.19 -9.71 -5.41
CA GLU A 248 14.64 -8.88 -6.48
C GLU A 248 13.11 -8.92 -6.45
N TYR A 249 12.52 -10.12 -6.37
CA TYR A 249 11.08 -10.29 -6.26
C TYR A 249 10.55 -9.83 -4.89
N ALA A 250 11.28 -10.12 -3.82
CA ALA A 250 10.95 -9.60 -2.50
C ALA A 250 10.84 -8.08 -2.51
N ASN A 251 11.76 -7.39 -3.21
CA ASN A 251 11.77 -5.95 -3.33
C ASN A 251 10.58 -5.40 -4.13
N ILE A 252 10.15 -6.11 -5.19
CA ILE A 252 8.96 -5.74 -5.99
C ILE A 252 7.70 -5.79 -5.11
N TYR A 253 7.45 -6.92 -4.42
CA TYR A 253 6.27 -7.08 -3.57
C TYR A 253 6.31 -6.20 -2.32
N ALA A 254 7.49 -5.94 -1.76
CA ALA A 254 7.65 -4.97 -0.67
C ALA A 254 7.32 -3.54 -1.12
N SER A 255 7.64 -3.18 -2.38
CA SER A 255 7.25 -1.88 -2.94
C SER A 255 5.74 -1.79 -3.21
N GLU A 256 5.10 -2.90 -3.58
CA GLU A 256 3.64 -2.99 -3.68
C GLU A 256 3.00 -2.80 -2.29
N ALA A 257 3.53 -3.47 -1.25
CA ALA A 257 3.05 -3.32 0.11
C ALA A 257 3.15 -1.88 0.62
N ILE A 258 4.25 -1.16 0.33
CA ILE A 258 4.38 0.27 0.67
C ILE A 258 3.28 1.11 -0.01
N ARG A 259 2.95 0.83 -1.27
CA ARG A 259 1.88 1.56 -1.98
C ARG A 259 0.52 1.34 -1.34
N VAL A 260 0.21 0.11 -0.92
CA VAL A 260 -1.03 -0.20 -0.20
C VAL A 260 -1.05 0.50 1.16
N GLU A 261 0.05 0.42 1.93
CA GLU A 261 0.20 1.06 3.24
C GLU A 261 -0.02 2.59 3.18
N GLN A 262 0.50 3.25 2.16
CA GLN A 262 0.36 4.71 1.98
C GLN A 262 -1.06 5.15 1.60
N ASN A 263 -1.88 4.25 1.08
CA ASN A 263 -3.23 4.54 0.63
C ASN A 263 -4.32 4.04 1.60
N THR A 264 -3.95 3.19 2.57
CA THR A 264 -4.92 2.66 3.54
C THR A 264 -5.36 3.72 4.54
N THR A 265 -6.64 3.69 4.90
CA THR A 265 -7.21 4.52 5.97
C THR A 265 -7.25 3.80 7.31
N LYS A 266 -6.91 2.50 7.32
CA LYS A 266 -6.92 1.66 8.52
C LYS A 266 -5.51 1.56 9.09
N GLU A 267 -5.23 2.30 10.13
CA GLU A 267 -3.94 2.26 10.81
C GLU A 267 -3.79 1.00 11.66
N ASN A 268 -2.72 0.25 11.40
CA ASN A 268 -2.27 -0.85 12.25
C ASN A 268 -0.74 -0.76 12.37
N PRO A 269 -0.23 -0.18 13.47
CA PRO A 269 1.20 0.07 13.62
C PRO A 269 2.10 -1.15 13.45
N MET A 270 1.62 -2.36 13.84
CA MET A 270 2.37 -3.61 13.68
C MET A 270 2.51 -3.98 12.19
N VAL A 271 1.43 -3.89 11.43
CA VAL A 271 1.42 -4.20 9.98
C VAL A 271 2.26 -3.16 9.23
N SER A 272 2.12 -1.88 9.60
CA SER A 272 2.91 -0.80 9.03
C SER A 272 4.41 -0.99 9.30
N ALA A 273 4.80 -1.28 10.54
CA ALA A 273 6.18 -1.59 10.88
C ALA A 273 6.72 -2.75 10.03
N GLN A 274 5.97 -3.85 9.92
CA GLN A 274 6.35 -5.02 9.13
C GLN A 274 6.54 -4.70 7.64
N THR A 275 5.71 -3.82 7.07
CA THR A 275 5.86 -3.35 5.68
C THR A 275 7.24 -2.73 5.45
N TYR A 276 7.65 -1.82 6.33
CA TYR A 276 8.94 -1.14 6.19
C TYR A 276 10.13 -2.03 6.57
N ILE A 277 10.00 -2.94 7.54
CA ILE A 277 10.99 -3.97 7.86
C ILE A 277 11.25 -4.87 6.64
N ASN A 278 10.20 -5.36 6.01
CA ASN A 278 10.30 -6.23 4.84
C ASN A 278 10.99 -5.52 3.67
N LYS A 279 10.69 -4.24 3.45
CA LYS A 279 11.40 -3.44 2.43
C LYS A 279 12.88 -3.26 2.76
N GLY A 280 13.21 -2.95 4.01
CA GLY A 280 14.60 -2.84 4.46
C GLY A 280 15.37 -4.15 4.29
N ARG A 281 14.76 -5.30 4.66
CA ARG A 281 15.38 -6.64 4.49
C ARG A 281 15.65 -6.97 3.01
N ALA A 282 14.70 -6.68 2.13
CA ALA A 282 14.90 -6.90 0.69
C ALA A 282 16.04 -6.04 0.12
N LEU A 283 16.12 -4.78 0.50
CA LEU A 283 17.19 -3.88 0.08
C LEU A 283 18.55 -4.28 0.66
N GLN A 284 18.59 -4.74 1.90
CA GLN A 284 19.83 -5.23 2.52
C GLN A 284 20.37 -6.46 1.77
N GLN A 285 19.53 -7.43 1.42
CA GLN A 285 19.95 -8.59 0.63
C GLN A 285 20.40 -8.20 -0.79
N LEU A 286 19.86 -7.12 -1.36
CA LEU A 286 20.32 -6.55 -2.64
C LEU A 286 21.62 -5.73 -2.52
N GLY A 287 22.12 -5.49 -1.31
CA GLY A 287 23.29 -4.64 -1.06
C GLY A 287 23.03 -3.13 -1.23
N ILE A 288 21.76 -2.68 -1.24
CA ILE A 288 21.37 -1.27 -1.40
C ILE A 288 21.22 -0.64 -0.01
N ASN A 289 22.34 -0.48 0.68
CA ASN A 289 22.39 -0.10 2.10
C ASN A 289 21.93 1.33 2.39
N ASP A 290 22.12 2.28 1.47
CA ASP A 290 21.76 3.69 1.66
C ASP A 290 20.27 3.89 1.97
N SER A 291 19.40 3.04 1.42
CA SER A 291 17.97 3.11 1.65
C SER A 291 17.49 2.31 2.86
N VAL A 292 18.29 1.37 3.37
CA VAL A 292 17.89 0.51 4.51
C VAL A 292 17.64 1.36 5.75
N THR A 293 18.53 2.32 6.05
CA THR A 293 18.39 3.24 7.20
C THR A 293 17.07 4.00 7.16
N LEU A 294 16.66 4.49 5.99
CA LEU A 294 15.39 5.21 5.83
C LEU A 294 14.20 4.33 6.22
N TYR A 295 14.18 3.07 5.77
CA TYR A 295 13.07 2.17 6.05
C TYR A 295 13.09 1.64 7.47
N THR A 296 14.26 1.43 8.08
CA THR A 296 14.37 1.07 9.50
C THR A 296 13.89 2.19 10.41
N GLU A 297 14.21 3.46 10.12
CA GLU A 297 13.71 4.61 10.89
C GLU A 297 12.18 4.76 10.79
N LYS A 298 11.61 4.53 9.61
CA LYS A 298 10.15 4.49 9.46
C LYS A 298 9.53 3.38 10.30
N ALA A 299 10.09 2.17 10.26
CA ALA A 299 9.62 1.04 11.06
C ALA A 299 9.72 1.34 12.56
N LYS A 300 10.84 1.91 13.03
CA LYS A 300 11.02 2.36 14.43
C LYS A 300 9.91 3.35 14.85
N GLY A 301 9.51 4.25 13.96
CA GLY A 301 8.41 5.20 14.22
C GLY A 301 7.12 4.50 14.62
N PHE A 302 6.73 3.46 13.90
CA PHE A 302 5.54 2.66 14.20
C PHE A 302 5.71 1.78 15.44
N CYS A 303 6.89 1.18 15.65
CA CYS A 303 7.16 0.33 16.79
C CYS A 303 7.13 1.07 18.14
N ARG A 304 7.34 2.39 18.19
CA ARG A 304 7.31 3.18 19.43
C ARG A 304 5.96 3.16 20.14
N SER A 305 4.87 2.95 19.41
CA SER A 305 3.51 2.85 19.95
C SER A 305 3.13 1.44 20.42
N LEU A 306 4.01 0.46 20.21
CA LEU A 306 3.77 -0.96 20.50
C LEU A 306 4.55 -1.41 21.75
N PRO A 307 4.13 -2.51 22.41
CA PRO A 307 4.98 -3.17 23.40
C PRO A 307 6.36 -3.50 22.81
N TYR A 308 7.42 -3.34 23.59
CA TYR A 308 8.81 -3.39 23.12
C TYR A 308 9.16 -4.60 22.24
N ASN A 309 8.57 -5.77 22.51
CA ASN A 309 8.87 -7.00 21.77
C ASN A 309 8.16 -7.11 20.40
N SER A 310 7.28 -6.16 20.07
CA SER A 310 6.47 -6.23 18.84
C SER A 310 7.14 -5.44 17.73
N GLY A 311 7.90 -6.12 16.87
CA GLY A 311 8.55 -5.55 15.71
C GLY A 311 9.90 -4.86 15.99
N MET A 312 10.15 -4.33 17.20
CA MET A 312 11.41 -3.63 17.50
C MET A 312 12.61 -4.55 17.39
N VAL A 313 12.49 -5.82 17.80
CA VAL A 313 13.54 -6.83 17.68
C VAL A 313 13.97 -7.05 16.21
N ASP A 314 13.02 -7.08 15.30
CA ASP A 314 13.33 -7.22 13.86
C ASP A 314 13.99 -5.96 13.30
N VAL A 315 13.58 -4.79 13.77
CA VAL A 315 14.20 -3.50 13.42
C VAL A 315 15.63 -3.44 13.96
N ASP A 316 15.85 -3.79 15.24
CA ASP A 316 17.18 -3.79 15.87
C ASP A 316 18.11 -4.80 15.17
N LEU A 317 17.60 -5.96 14.76
CA LEU A 317 18.38 -6.93 13.99
C LEU A 317 18.81 -6.35 12.63
N LEU A 318 17.87 -5.74 11.88
CA LEU A 318 18.14 -5.19 10.56
C LEU A 318 19.10 -3.99 10.64
N HIS A 319 18.80 -3.04 11.52
CA HIS A 319 19.59 -1.82 11.68
C HIS A 319 20.95 -2.09 12.32
N GLY A 320 21.00 -2.91 13.39
CA GLY A 320 22.25 -3.31 14.03
C GLY A 320 23.20 -4.06 13.09
N THR A 321 22.66 -4.94 12.23
CA THR A 321 23.45 -5.58 11.17
C THR A 321 24.06 -4.54 10.22
N LEU A 322 23.26 -3.62 9.71
CA LEU A 322 23.73 -2.56 8.84
C LEU A 322 24.83 -1.69 9.49
N LEU A 323 24.60 -1.25 10.74
CA LEU A 323 25.57 -0.41 11.46
C LEU A 323 26.90 -1.13 11.73
N THR A 324 26.84 -2.44 12.03
CA THR A 324 28.06 -3.24 12.24
C THR A 324 28.82 -3.50 10.93
N GLU A 325 28.13 -3.54 9.80
CA GLU A 325 28.76 -3.63 8.47
C GLU A 325 29.41 -2.32 8.04
N MET A 326 28.77 -1.19 8.32
CA MET A 326 29.31 0.15 8.04
C MET A 326 30.53 0.48 8.90
N GLY A 327 30.55 0.00 10.15
CA GLY A 327 31.67 0.27 11.07
C GLY A 327 31.75 1.72 11.55
N GLY A 328 32.96 2.18 11.93
CA GLY A 328 33.22 3.55 12.38
C GLY A 328 32.43 3.91 13.65
N ASP A 329 31.95 5.15 13.74
CA ASP A 329 31.24 5.68 14.92
C ASP A 329 29.91 4.96 15.20
N SER A 330 29.30 4.37 14.17
CA SER A 330 28.03 3.65 14.28
C SER A 330 28.15 2.25 14.87
N LEU A 331 29.37 1.71 14.92
CA LEU A 331 29.64 0.32 15.32
C LEU A 331 29.16 -0.01 16.73
N HIS A 332 29.36 0.90 17.69
CA HIS A 332 28.96 0.68 19.08
C HIS A 332 27.42 0.54 19.20
N LEU A 333 26.70 1.40 18.52
CA LEU A 333 25.23 1.34 18.49
C LEU A 333 24.75 0.04 17.83
N GLY A 334 25.37 -0.38 16.72
CA GLY A 334 25.03 -1.62 16.04
C GLY A 334 25.25 -2.85 16.93
N ILE A 335 26.35 -2.90 17.69
CA ILE A 335 26.60 -3.96 18.67
C ILE A 335 25.52 -3.95 19.75
N GLN A 336 25.18 -2.80 20.33
CA GLN A 336 24.16 -2.69 21.37
C GLN A 336 22.78 -3.17 20.89
N GLU A 337 22.36 -2.77 19.68
CA GLU A 337 21.09 -3.23 19.10
C GLU A 337 21.10 -4.76 18.91
N LEU A 338 22.17 -5.34 18.39
CA LEU A 338 22.29 -6.80 18.24
C LEU A 338 22.32 -7.54 19.58
N GLU A 339 22.94 -6.98 20.62
CA GLU A 339 22.91 -7.54 21.96
C GLU A 339 21.49 -7.58 22.53
N ASN A 340 20.68 -6.54 22.33
CA ASN A 340 19.26 -6.56 22.68
C ASN A 340 18.51 -7.70 21.98
N VAL A 341 18.79 -7.92 20.68
CA VAL A 341 18.20 -9.03 19.93
C VAL A 341 18.59 -10.39 20.51
N THR A 342 19.81 -10.56 21.00
CA THR A 342 20.24 -11.84 21.64
C THR A 342 19.47 -12.15 22.93
N GLN A 343 18.96 -11.14 23.61
CA GLN A 343 18.21 -11.30 24.86
C GLN A 343 16.71 -11.50 24.62
N GLN A 344 16.13 -10.79 23.64
CA GLN A 344 14.68 -10.68 23.49
C GLN A 344 14.14 -11.28 22.19
N GLY A 345 15.01 -11.65 21.25
CA GLY A 345 14.64 -12.17 19.96
C GLY A 345 14.16 -13.63 19.98
N THR A 346 13.47 -14.03 18.93
CA THR A 346 13.17 -15.43 18.64
C THR A 346 14.48 -16.22 18.43
N SER A 347 14.43 -17.55 18.49
CA SER A 347 15.61 -18.38 18.25
C SER A 347 16.28 -18.07 16.90
N VAL A 348 15.50 -17.76 15.87
CA VAL A 348 16.02 -17.35 14.54
C VAL A 348 16.73 -16.00 14.61
N ASN A 349 16.09 -14.99 15.22
CA ASN A 349 16.68 -13.65 15.34
C ASN A 349 17.93 -13.66 16.21
N ARG A 350 17.91 -14.41 17.32
CA ARG A 350 19.07 -14.60 18.21
C ARG A 350 20.24 -15.25 17.47
N ALA A 351 19.99 -16.29 16.66
CA ALA A 351 21.04 -16.93 15.88
C ALA A 351 21.69 -15.97 14.87
N LYS A 352 20.88 -15.16 14.17
CA LYS A 352 21.38 -14.12 13.26
C LYS A 352 22.20 -13.06 14.01
N ALA A 353 21.72 -12.61 15.16
CA ALA A 353 22.43 -11.63 15.98
C ALA A 353 23.77 -12.17 16.52
N TYR A 354 23.81 -13.40 17.07
CA TYR A 354 25.06 -14.04 17.50
C TYR A 354 26.06 -14.18 16.35
N HIS A 355 25.58 -14.59 15.18
CA HIS A 355 26.42 -14.71 13.99
C HIS A 355 27.01 -13.36 13.59
N GLN A 356 26.22 -12.30 13.51
CA GLN A 356 26.67 -10.96 13.12
C GLN A 356 27.63 -10.38 14.16
N LEU A 357 27.34 -10.53 15.46
CA LEU A 357 28.24 -10.12 16.55
C LEU A 357 29.58 -10.86 16.48
N ALA A 358 29.55 -12.18 16.26
CA ALA A 358 30.77 -12.96 16.10
C ALA A 358 31.63 -12.44 14.94
N GLN A 359 31.05 -12.23 13.77
CA GLN A 359 31.77 -11.67 12.63
C GLN A 359 32.33 -10.29 12.92
N THR A 360 31.56 -9.44 13.61
CA THR A 360 31.99 -8.10 14.00
C THR A 360 33.18 -8.14 14.95
N TYR A 361 33.14 -9.00 15.95
CA TYR A 361 34.27 -9.17 16.91
C TYR A 361 35.49 -9.80 16.24
N LEU A 362 35.32 -10.73 15.29
CA LEU A 362 36.44 -11.27 14.50
C LEU A 362 37.11 -10.19 13.65
N LYS A 363 36.34 -9.28 13.04
CA LYS A 363 36.90 -8.13 12.32
C LYS A 363 37.65 -7.16 13.22
N GLN A 364 37.27 -7.05 14.50
CA GLN A 364 37.94 -6.23 15.52
C GLN A 364 39.12 -6.95 16.22
N GLU A 365 39.45 -8.17 15.82
CA GLU A 365 40.48 -9.03 16.46
C GLU A 365 40.19 -9.35 17.95
N LYS A 366 38.92 -9.23 18.39
CA LYS A 366 38.44 -9.54 19.73
C LYS A 366 38.03 -11.02 19.83
N SER A 367 38.99 -11.92 19.76
CA SER A 367 38.76 -13.36 19.65
C SER A 367 37.94 -13.93 20.80
N ASP A 368 38.15 -13.47 22.04
CA ASP A 368 37.45 -13.98 23.23
C ASP A 368 35.92 -13.68 23.14
N LEU A 369 35.56 -12.48 22.73
CA LEU A 369 34.15 -12.10 22.56
C LEU A 369 33.53 -12.86 21.38
N ALA A 370 34.25 -13.02 20.28
CA ALA A 370 33.80 -13.80 19.14
C ALA A 370 33.51 -15.27 19.55
N GLU A 371 34.38 -15.90 20.33
CA GLU A 371 34.18 -17.28 20.83
C GLU A 371 32.90 -17.41 21.65
N ILE A 372 32.63 -16.47 22.57
CA ILE A 372 31.39 -16.46 23.36
C ILE A 372 30.17 -16.43 22.47
N MET A 373 30.18 -15.58 21.44
CA MET A 373 29.06 -15.47 20.48
C MET A 373 28.91 -16.76 19.64
N LEU A 374 30.03 -17.36 19.22
CA LEU A 374 30.03 -18.59 18.44
C LEU A 374 29.55 -19.78 19.23
N ASP A 375 29.94 -19.90 20.53
CA ASP A 375 29.47 -20.98 21.42
C ASP A 375 27.96 -20.83 21.70
N SER A 376 27.48 -19.59 21.86
CA SER A 376 26.05 -19.30 22.01
C SER A 376 25.27 -19.65 20.73
N LEU A 377 25.78 -19.28 19.54
CA LEU A 377 25.23 -19.67 18.26
C LEU A 377 25.13 -21.17 18.08
N TYR A 378 26.26 -21.88 18.34
CA TYR A 378 26.32 -23.34 18.22
C TYR A 378 25.31 -24.04 19.15
N SER A 379 25.24 -23.61 20.41
CA SER A 379 24.31 -24.16 21.40
C SER A 379 22.85 -23.98 20.93
N LEU A 380 22.52 -22.81 20.42
CA LEU A 380 21.17 -22.51 19.93
C LEU A 380 20.80 -23.36 18.71
N LEU A 381 21.73 -23.51 17.74
CA LEU A 381 21.51 -24.31 16.53
C LEU A 381 21.36 -25.81 16.87
N LYS A 382 22.10 -26.31 17.88
CA LYS A 382 22.01 -27.69 18.34
C LYS A 382 20.71 -27.99 19.10
N GLN A 383 20.22 -27.04 19.92
CA GLN A 383 19.00 -27.21 20.72
C GLN A 383 17.73 -27.23 19.88
N SER A 384 17.74 -26.61 18.73
CA SER A 384 16.54 -26.44 17.88
C SER A 384 16.01 -27.74 17.28
N GLY A 385 16.76 -28.85 17.32
CA GLY A 385 16.35 -30.20 16.88
C GLY A 385 15.97 -30.33 15.40
N SER A 386 15.75 -29.21 14.73
CA SER A 386 15.44 -29.06 13.31
C SER A 386 16.40 -28.05 12.72
N PRO A 387 16.93 -28.26 11.51
CA PRO A 387 17.79 -27.26 10.88
C PRO A 387 17.04 -25.93 10.81
N ILE A 388 17.53 -24.96 11.57
CA ILE A 388 17.05 -23.58 11.47
C ILE A 388 17.66 -23.04 10.17
N TYR A 389 16.87 -22.99 9.09
CA TYR A 389 17.33 -22.46 7.82
C TYR A 389 17.45 -20.94 7.91
N ILE A 390 18.65 -20.45 8.28
CA ILE A 390 18.89 -19.03 8.56
C ILE A 390 19.74 -18.39 7.46
N HIS A 391 20.24 -19.15 6.50
CA HIS A 391 21.16 -18.69 5.46
C HIS A 391 22.37 -17.90 6.00
N LEU A 392 23.03 -18.43 7.04
CA LEU A 392 24.21 -17.80 7.62
C LEU A 392 25.44 -18.03 6.73
N ASN A 393 26.27 -16.99 6.62
CA ASN A 393 27.58 -17.14 6.00
C ASN A 393 28.58 -17.73 6.99
N TYR A 394 28.79 -19.03 6.96
CA TYR A 394 29.72 -19.73 7.85
C TYR A 394 31.20 -19.58 7.46
N GLN A 395 31.52 -19.05 6.28
CA GLN A 395 32.90 -19.00 5.79
C GLN A 395 33.86 -18.22 6.70
N PRO A 396 33.51 -17.04 7.24
CA PRO A 396 34.36 -16.32 8.18
C PRO A 396 34.66 -17.11 9.46
N ILE A 397 33.65 -17.84 9.97
CA ILE A 397 33.74 -18.67 11.16
C ILE A 397 34.70 -19.85 10.91
N LEU A 398 34.52 -20.54 9.79
CA LEU A 398 35.39 -21.66 9.41
C LEU A 398 36.83 -21.18 9.20
N ASN A 399 37.06 -20.08 8.54
CA ASN A 399 38.38 -19.49 8.33
C ASN A 399 39.06 -19.14 9.67
N TYR A 400 38.29 -18.62 10.63
CA TYR A 400 38.82 -18.34 11.97
C TYR A 400 39.25 -19.61 12.69
N TYR A 401 38.45 -20.68 12.75
CA TYR A 401 38.79 -21.92 13.41
C TYR A 401 39.92 -22.69 12.71
N LEU A 402 40.00 -22.61 11.39
CA LEU A 402 41.13 -23.19 10.64
C LEU A 402 42.44 -22.48 10.94
N LYS A 403 42.43 -21.12 10.99
CA LYS A 403 43.62 -20.33 11.35
C LYS A 403 44.09 -20.57 12.81
N SER A 404 43.14 -20.68 13.74
CA SER A 404 43.40 -20.97 15.14
C SER A 404 43.72 -22.45 15.40
N LYS A 405 43.72 -23.29 14.35
CA LYS A 405 43.94 -24.77 14.42
C LYS A 405 42.93 -25.50 15.32
N ASN A 406 41.77 -24.91 15.56
CA ASN A 406 40.66 -25.53 16.31
C ASN A 406 39.79 -26.36 15.36
N TYR A 407 40.34 -27.48 14.87
CA TYR A 407 39.69 -28.35 13.89
C TYR A 407 38.38 -28.94 14.37
N HIS A 408 38.25 -29.16 15.68
CA HIS A 408 37.02 -29.72 16.25
C HIS A 408 35.83 -28.75 16.09
N LYS A 409 36.03 -27.47 16.43
CA LYS A 409 34.99 -26.46 16.23
C LYS A 409 34.73 -26.18 14.73
N ALA A 410 35.76 -26.19 13.91
CA ALA A 410 35.61 -26.09 12.46
C ALA A 410 34.73 -27.22 11.90
N GLU A 411 34.95 -28.47 12.35
CA GLU A 411 34.12 -29.61 11.96
C GLU A 411 32.68 -29.47 12.41
N GLN A 412 32.44 -28.99 13.63
CA GLN A 412 31.09 -28.77 14.16
C GLN A 412 30.29 -27.81 13.28
N PHE A 413 30.84 -26.64 12.94
CA PHE A 413 30.17 -25.68 12.06
C PHE A 413 30.07 -26.16 10.62
N THR A 414 31.06 -26.92 10.12
CA THR A 414 30.99 -27.55 8.79
C THR A 414 29.81 -28.52 8.71
N ARG A 415 29.59 -29.36 9.74
CA ARG A 415 28.44 -30.27 9.77
C ARG A 415 27.12 -29.54 9.74
N ILE A 416 26.96 -28.44 10.50
CA ILE A 416 25.75 -27.60 10.49
C ILE A 416 25.54 -27.00 9.09
N MET A 417 26.61 -26.42 8.52
CA MET A 417 26.55 -25.82 7.16
C MET A 417 26.15 -26.87 6.12
N LEU A 418 26.73 -28.07 6.15
CA LEU A 418 26.41 -29.13 5.20
C LEU A 418 24.98 -29.64 5.40
N GLN A 419 24.49 -29.78 6.62
CA GLN A 419 23.11 -30.15 6.91
C GLN A 419 22.13 -29.09 6.37
N GLU A 420 22.42 -27.81 6.57
CA GLU A 420 21.63 -26.71 6.03
C GLU A 420 21.64 -26.69 4.50
N GLN A 421 22.83 -26.83 3.88
CA GLN A 421 22.97 -26.87 2.42
C GLN A 421 22.27 -28.08 1.80
N GLN A 422 22.41 -29.28 2.42
CA GLN A 422 21.73 -30.48 1.95
C GLN A 422 20.21 -30.31 2.00
N ALA A 423 19.69 -29.81 3.10
CA ALA A 423 18.27 -29.58 3.24
C ALA A 423 17.72 -28.53 2.26
N ILE A 424 18.50 -27.48 1.95
CA ILE A 424 18.16 -26.52 0.89
C ILE A 424 18.19 -27.19 -0.48
N LYS A 425 19.24 -28.01 -0.76
CA LYS A 425 19.39 -28.72 -2.03
C LYS A 425 18.26 -29.72 -2.25
N ASP A 426 17.93 -30.52 -1.24
CA ASP A 426 16.85 -31.50 -1.33
C ASP A 426 15.49 -30.83 -1.60
N LYS A 427 15.28 -29.64 -1.01
CA LYS A 427 14.10 -28.82 -1.24
C LYS A 427 14.10 -28.12 -2.61
N LYS A 428 15.27 -27.65 -3.10
CA LYS A 428 15.41 -27.05 -4.44
C LYS A 428 15.28 -28.07 -5.56
N LEU A 429 15.71 -29.33 -5.35
CA LEU A 429 15.56 -30.42 -6.33
C LEU A 429 14.11 -30.86 -6.52
N ASN A 430 13.30 -30.75 -5.48
CA ASN A 430 11.89 -31.14 -5.54
C ASN A 430 10.99 -30.06 -6.19
N TYR A 431 11.50 -28.84 -6.42
CA TYR A 431 10.70 -27.77 -7.00
C TYR A 431 11.55 -26.80 -7.83
N ASN A 432 11.19 -26.64 -9.09
CA ASN A 432 11.76 -25.65 -9.99
C ASN A 432 11.40 -24.23 -9.54
N LEU A 433 12.25 -23.61 -8.71
CA LEU A 433 12.18 -22.18 -8.42
C LEU A 433 12.16 -21.36 -9.73
N VAL A 434 12.89 -21.86 -10.75
CA VAL A 434 12.91 -21.28 -12.10
C VAL A 434 11.53 -21.32 -12.75
N GLU A 435 10.75 -22.39 -12.56
CA GLU A 435 9.40 -22.54 -13.11
C GLU A 435 8.42 -21.58 -12.40
N ALA A 436 8.48 -21.49 -11.07
CA ALA A 436 7.70 -20.52 -10.29
C ALA A 436 8.01 -19.06 -10.69
N ILE A 437 9.28 -18.76 -10.93
CA ILE A 437 9.71 -17.43 -11.38
C ILE A 437 9.25 -17.18 -12.82
N ALA A 438 9.36 -18.16 -13.71
CA ALA A 438 8.90 -18.06 -15.09
C ALA A 438 7.37 -17.90 -15.19
N ASP A 439 6.62 -18.62 -14.36
CA ASP A 439 5.15 -18.49 -14.27
C ASP A 439 4.76 -17.10 -13.76
N LEU A 440 5.47 -16.59 -12.75
CA LEU A 440 5.28 -15.23 -12.21
C LEU A 440 5.59 -14.16 -13.26
N GLN A 441 6.69 -14.30 -14.00
CA GLN A 441 7.04 -13.38 -15.08
C GLN A 441 5.97 -13.40 -16.18
N THR A 442 5.48 -14.59 -16.54
CA THR A 442 4.42 -14.77 -17.53
C THR A 442 3.12 -14.13 -17.05
N GLU A 443 2.78 -14.28 -15.77
CA GLU A 443 1.58 -13.66 -15.18
C GLU A 443 1.70 -12.15 -15.06
N GLN A 444 2.88 -11.63 -14.69
CA GLN A 444 3.13 -10.18 -14.70
C GLN A 444 3.06 -9.61 -16.11
N GLN A 445 3.66 -10.27 -17.10
CA GLN A 445 3.55 -9.86 -18.50
C GLN A 445 2.10 -9.87 -19.00
N LYS A 446 1.30 -10.88 -18.62
CA LYS A 446 -0.13 -10.92 -18.92
C LYS A 446 -0.90 -9.76 -18.26
N LYS A 447 -0.56 -9.42 -17.01
CA LYS A 447 -1.17 -8.28 -16.30
C LYS A 447 -0.79 -6.94 -16.96
N GLU A 448 0.48 -6.75 -17.30
CA GLU A 448 0.96 -5.57 -18.03
C GLU A 448 0.30 -5.45 -19.40
N LEU A 449 0.22 -6.55 -20.16
CA LEU A 449 -0.47 -6.59 -21.44
C LEU A 449 -1.95 -6.23 -21.29
N LYS A 450 -2.61 -6.72 -20.26
CA LYS A 450 -4.02 -6.39 -19.96
C LYS A 450 -4.21 -4.93 -19.57
N ILE A 451 -3.26 -4.34 -18.84
CA ILE A 451 -3.26 -2.91 -18.50
C ILE A 451 -3.11 -2.08 -19.79
N VAL A 452 -2.14 -2.42 -20.65
CA VAL A 452 -1.93 -1.75 -21.94
C VAL A 452 -3.17 -1.88 -22.84
N GLN A 453 -3.80 -3.05 -22.88
CA GLN A 453 -5.05 -3.26 -23.63
C GLN A 453 -6.21 -2.41 -23.06
N LEU A 454 -6.32 -2.30 -21.74
CA LEU A 454 -7.31 -1.46 -21.07
C LEU A 454 -7.06 0.02 -21.36
N GLU A 455 -5.81 0.47 -21.32
CA GLU A 455 -5.43 1.85 -21.67
C GLU A 455 -5.74 2.16 -23.14
N GLN A 456 -5.42 1.26 -24.06
CA GLN A 456 -5.78 1.39 -25.48
C GLN A 456 -7.31 1.45 -25.68
N THR A 457 -8.04 0.57 -25.00
CA THR A 457 -9.51 0.54 -25.07
C THR A 457 -10.11 1.84 -24.53
N ASN A 458 -9.59 2.36 -23.41
CA ASN A 458 -9.98 3.65 -22.85
C ASN A 458 -9.63 4.81 -23.80
N GLN A 459 -8.46 4.81 -24.43
CA GLN A 459 -8.10 5.81 -25.43
C GLN A 459 -9.06 5.79 -26.62
N HIS A 460 -9.38 4.61 -27.16
CA HIS A 460 -10.37 4.47 -28.22
C HIS A 460 -11.77 4.96 -27.79
N LEU A 461 -12.16 4.69 -26.57
CA LEU A 461 -13.42 5.19 -26.00
C LEU A 461 -13.43 6.72 -25.93
N TRP A 462 -12.33 7.32 -25.44
CA TRP A 462 -12.17 8.77 -25.40
C TRP A 462 -12.19 9.40 -26.80
N TYR A 463 -11.51 8.82 -27.80
CA TYR A 463 -11.57 9.28 -29.18
C TYR A 463 -12.99 9.19 -29.75
N SER A 464 -13.71 8.11 -29.45
CA SER A 464 -15.11 7.94 -29.88
C SER A 464 -16.03 8.98 -29.24
N ILE A 465 -15.87 9.26 -27.95
CA ILE A 465 -16.63 10.31 -27.25
C ILE A 465 -16.32 11.68 -27.84
N CYS A 466 -15.05 12.01 -28.07
CA CYS A 466 -14.66 13.27 -28.70
C CYS A 466 -15.21 13.42 -30.12
N ALA A 467 -15.22 12.34 -30.91
CA ALA A 467 -15.79 12.32 -32.25
C ALA A 467 -17.31 12.60 -32.23
N VAL A 468 -18.04 11.94 -31.31
CA VAL A 468 -19.49 12.17 -31.15
C VAL A 468 -19.78 13.61 -30.72
N LEU A 469 -19.02 14.14 -29.76
CA LEU A 469 -19.15 15.53 -29.32
C LEU A 469 -18.85 16.52 -30.44
N SER A 470 -17.83 16.23 -31.26
CA SER A 470 -17.50 17.05 -32.44
C SER A 470 -18.66 17.08 -33.46
N ILE A 471 -19.30 15.94 -33.72
CA ILE A 471 -20.45 15.84 -34.62
C ILE A 471 -21.63 16.64 -34.04
N ILE A 472 -21.90 16.56 -32.75
CA ILE A 472 -22.95 17.31 -32.07
C ILE A 472 -22.71 18.82 -32.20
N ILE A 473 -21.45 19.26 -32.00
CA ILE A 473 -21.08 20.69 -32.16
C ILE A 473 -21.27 21.14 -33.60
N ILE A 474 -20.85 20.33 -34.58
CA ILE A 474 -21.05 20.65 -36.01
C ILE A 474 -22.53 20.75 -36.33
N LEU A 475 -23.34 19.81 -35.86
CA LEU A 475 -24.80 19.86 -36.05
C LEU A 475 -25.42 21.11 -35.41
N ALA A 476 -25.00 21.48 -34.20
CA ALA A 476 -25.45 22.70 -33.55
C ALA A 476 -25.09 23.96 -34.34
N ILE A 477 -23.87 24.02 -34.90
CA ILE A 477 -23.43 25.12 -35.77
C ILE A 477 -24.27 25.16 -37.04
N VAL A 478 -24.53 24.03 -37.68
CA VAL A 478 -25.38 23.95 -38.88
C VAL A 478 -26.81 24.44 -38.59
N VAL A 479 -27.38 24.01 -37.45
CA VAL A 479 -28.71 24.49 -37.03
C VAL A 479 -28.69 25.99 -36.76
N LEU A 480 -27.65 26.50 -36.12
CA LEU A 480 -27.49 27.95 -35.87
C LEU A 480 -27.38 28.76 -37.16
N LEU A 481 -26.58 28.26 -38.13
CA LEU A 481 -26.46 28.88 -39.46
C LEU A 481 -27.78 28.83 -40.23
N PHE A 482 -28.52 27.72 -40.12
CA PHE A 482 -29.86 27.62 -40.74
C PHE A 482 -30.84 28.60 -40.09
N TYR A 483 -30.78 28.76 -38.76
CA TYR A 483 -31.58 29.73 -38.04
C TYR A 483 -31.23 31.18 -38.42
N GLN A 484 -29.92 31.49 -38.50
CA GLN A 484 -29.46 32.80 -38.98
C GLN A 484 -29.87 33.08 -40.41
N ARG A 485 -29.75 32.10 -41.34
CA ARG A 485 -30.23 32.25 -42.72
C ARG A 485 -31.74 32.48 -42.78
N LYS A 486 -32.51 31.81 -41.93
CA LYS A 486 -33.96 32.01 -41.83
C LYS A 486 -34.31 33.41 -41.29
N GLN A 487 -33.56 33.89 -40.33
CA GLN A 487 -33.66 35.24 -39.78
C GLN A 487 -33.28 36.28 -40.84
N HIS A 488 -32.14 36.07 -41.52
CA HIS A 488 -31.75 36.97 -42.64
C HIS A 488 -32.80 37.00 -43.81
N LYS A 489 -33.33 35.86 -44.20
CA LYS A 489 -34.42 35.82 -45.19
C LYS A 489 -35.65 36.58 -44.70
N LYS A 490 -35.99 36.49 -43.39
CA LYS A 490 -37.11 37.30 -42.85
C LYS A 490 -36.80 38.81 -42.85
N GLN A 491 -35.53 39.17 -42.49
CA GLN A 491 -35.08 40.56 -42.50
C GLN A 491 -35.05 41.15 -43.94
N ILE A 492 -34.53 40.34 -44.91
CA ILE A 492 -34.54 40.74 -46.34
C ILE A 492 -35.97 40.91 -46.82
N LYS A 493 -36.88 39.98 -46.51
CA LYS A 493 -38.30 40.11 -46.93
C LYS A 493 -38.96 41.33 -46.27
N HIS A 494 -38.66 41.64 -45.03
CA HIS A 494 -39.15 42.83 -44.35
C HIS A 494 -38.50 44.13 -44.85
N ALA A 495 -37.20 44.04 -45.29
CA ALA A 495 -36.56 45.16 -46.00
C ALA A 495 -37.12 45.38 -47.40
N ASP A 496 -37.39 44.31 -48.14
CA ASP A 496 -38.05 44.38 -49.47
C ASP A 496 -39.45 44.94 -49.35
N GLU A 497 -40.25 44.56 -48.35
CA GLU A 497 -41.55 45.13 -48.02
C GLU A 497 -41.45 46.62 -47.68
N LYS A 498 -40.46 47.04 -46.89
CA LYS A 498 -40.18 48.45 -46.58
C LYS A 498 -39.65 49.21 -47.81
N LEU A 499 -38.82 48.54 -48.65
CA LEU A 499 -38.34 49.14 -49.88
C LEU A 499 -39.50 49.38 -50.90
N ALA A 500 -40.46 48.45 -50.98
CA ALA A 500 -41.64 48.59 -51.77
C ALA A 500 -42.50 49.76 -51.27
N ASP A 501 -42.70 49.89 -49.94
CA ASP A 501 -43.40 51.07 -49.37
C ASP A 501 -42.64 52.37 -49.60
N VAL A 502 -41.31 52.39 -49.54
CA VAL A 502 -40.48 53.58 -49.80
C VAL A 502 -40.48 53.92 -51.29
N VAL A 503 -40.46 52.90 -52.20
CA VAL A 503 -40.59 53.13 -53.66
C VAL A 503 -41.96 53.68 -54.01
N GLU A 504 -43.01 53.24 -53.34
CA GLU A 504 -44.36 53.79 -53.51
C GLU A 504 -44.45 55.23 -52.98
N GLN A 505 -43.81 55.57 -51.88
CA GLN A 505 -43.67 56.94 -51.38
C GLN A 505 -42.78 57.81 -52.28
N LEU A 506 -41.65 57.25 -52.83
CA LEU A 506 -40.80 57.97 -53.80
C LEU A 506 -41.50 58.27 -55.14
N ASN A 507 -42.38 57.39 -55.60
CA ASN A 507 -43.20 57.65 -56.78
C ASN A 507 -44.25 58.75 -56.55
N GLN A 508 -44.62 58.99 -55.28
CA GLN A 508 -45.49 60.10 -54.89
C GLN A 508 -44.72 61.42 -54.67
N THR A 509 -43.40 61.40 -54.43
CA THR A 509 -42.54 62.57 -54.19
C THR A 509 -41.64 62.95 -55.36
N SER A 510 -41.81 62.36 -56.56
CA SER A 510 -40.99 62.64 -57.73
C SER A 510 -41.25 64.03 -58.34
N ALA A 511 -42.02 64.88 -57.69
CA ALA A 511 -42.30 66.26 -58.13
C ALA A 511 -41.47 67.33 -57.40
N GLU A 512 -40.62 66.98 -56.41
CA GLU A 512 -39.82 67.95 -55.62
C GLU A 512 -38.31 67.84 -55.78
N LYS A 513 -37.78 67.09 -56.72
CA LYS A 513 -36.37 66.73 -56.81
C LYS A 513 -35.49 67.51 -57.77
N ASP A 514 -35.70 68.74 -58.02
CA ASP A 514 -34.74 69.55 -58.82
C ASP A 514 -33.94 70.62 -58.07
N MET A 515 -33.87 70.54 -56.73
CA MET A 515 -33.12 71.55 -55.96
C MET A 515 -32.05 71.02 -54.99
N MET A 516 -31.63 69.76 -55.04
CA MET A 516 -30.66 69.25 -54.06
C MET A 516 -29.49 68.44 -54.65
N SER A 517 -28.96 68.93 -55.79
CA SER A 517 -27.83 68.30 -56.50
C SER A 517 -26.47 68.98 -56.25
N GLN A 518 -26.33 69.86 -55.30
CA GLN A 518 -25.08 70.62 -55.11
C GLN A 518 -24.34 70.42 -53.74
N GLU A 519 -24.73 69.53 -52.87
CA GLU A 519 -24.06 69.37 -51.52
C GLU A 519 -23.36 68.05 -51.26
N ILE A 520 -23.17 67.17 -52.23
CA ILE A 520 -22.52 65.82 -51.96
C ILE A 520 -21.02 65.73 -52.30
N ASP A 521 -20.40 66.77 -52.77
CA ASP A 521 -18.94 66.70 -53.14
C ASP A 521 -17.98 67.06 -52.01
N GLN A 522 -18.40 67.17 -50.77
CA GLN A 522 -17.56 67.68 -49.72
C GLN A 522 -17.25 66.72 -48.55
N ILE A 523 -17.58 65.39 -48.58
CA ILE A 523 -17.24 64.44 -47.54
C ILE A 523 -16.56 63.20 -48.12
N MET A 524 -15.39 63.39 -48.72
CA MET A 524 -14.43 62.29 -48.99
C MET A 524 -13.01 62.75 -48.77
N SER A 525 -12.64 63.07 -47.55
CA SER A 525 -11.28 63.14 -47.12
C SER A 525 -11.19 62.98 -45.57
N ASP A 526 -11.14 61.79 -45.10
CA ASP A 526 -10.59 61.61 -43.75
C ASP A 526 -9.59 60.47 -43.69
N LYS A 527 -8.40 60.91 -43.32
CA LYS A 527 -7.12 60.29 -43.30
C LYS A 527 -6.87 59.74 -41.90
N ASP A 528 -7.51 58.64 -41.45
CA ASP A 528 -7.22 58.16 -40.05
C ASP A 528 -7.06 56.66 -39.88
N SER A 529 -7.02 55.87 -40.96
CA SER A 529 -6.88 54.39 -40.80
C SER A 529 -5.47 53.85 -41.06
N ARG A 530 -4.44 54.67 -41.24
CA ARG A 530 -3.08 54.23 -41.53
C ARG A 530 -2.09 54.40 -40.37
N GLN A 531 -2.46 54.96 -39.23
CA GLN A 531 -1.50 55.32 -38.14
C GLN A 531 -1.45 54.33 -36.97
N GLU A 532 -2.28 53.27 -36.94
CA GLU A 532 -2.25 52.27 -35.85
C GLU A 532 -1.35 51.04 -36.10
N LEU A 533 -0.70 50.92 -37.24
CA LEU A 533 0.12 49.75 -37.61
C LEU A 533 1.61 49.91 -37.35
N GLU A 534 2.11 51.08 -37.00
CA GLU A 534 3.56 51.40 -37.01
C GLU A 534 4.26 51.32 -35.66
N THR A 535 3.65 50.98 -34.52
CA THR A 535 4.37 50.90 -33.24
C THR A 535 4.10 49.63 -32.47
N LEU A 536 4.91 48.58 -32.74
CA LEU A 536 5.03 47.44 -31.83
C LEU A 536 5.80 47.91 -30.59
N THR A 537 5.06 48.27 -29.55
CA THR A 537 5.71 48.61 -28.26
C THR A 537 5.72 47.39 -27.33
N PRO A 538 6.86 47.13 -26.63
CA PRO A 538 6.95 46.03 -25.66
C PRO A 538 5.89 46.06 -24.54
N SER A 539 5.28 47.20 -24.29
CA SER A 539 4.17 47.38 -23.35
C SER A 539 2.94 46.53 -23.67
N ILE A 540 2.80 46.03 -24.90
CA ILE A 540 1.74 45.10 -25.32
C ILE A 540 1.85 43.79 -24.56
N LEU A 541 3.06 43.35 -24.23
CA LEU A 541 3.28 42.15 -23.44
C LEU A 541 2.62 42.24 -22.04
N ARG A 542 2.69 43.42 -21.40
CA ARG A 542 2.07 43.66 -20.10
C ARG A 542 0.54 43.83 -20.19
N LYS A 543 0.04 44.49 -21.24
CA LYS A 543 -1.39 44.84 -21.38
C LYS A 543 -2.26 43.71 -21.95
N HIS A 544 -1.73 42.94 -22.87
CA HIS A 544 -2.49 41.98 -23.67
C HIS A 544 -1.95 40.55 -23.65
N GLY A 545 -0.87 40.29 -22.90
CA GLY A 545 -0.26 38.97 -22.71
C GLY A 545 0.65 38.51 -23.86
N GLU A 546 1.39 37.43 -23.60
CA GLU A 546 2.42 36.87 -24.48
C GLU A 546 1.86 36.48 -25.87
N SER A 547 0.67 35.93 -25.94
CA SER A 547 0.08 35.44 -27.20
C SER A 547 -0.16 36.57 -28.22
N LYS A 548 -0.74 37.69 -27.79
CA LYS A 548 -0.97 38.86 -28.64
C LYS A 548 0.33 39.58 -29.02
N PHE A 549 1.31 39.59 -28.09
CA PHE A 549 2.62 40.13 -28.38
C PHE A 549 3.35 39.30 -29.44
N ARG A 550 3.34 37.96 -29.34
CA ARG A 550 3.91 37.07 -30.37
C ARG A 550 3.25 37.25 -31.72
N GLN A 551 1.95 37.27 -31.77
CA GLN A 551 1.18 37.44 -33.01
C GLN A 551 1.53 38.75 -33.71
N ARG A 552 1.66 39.87 -32.98
CA ARG A 552 2.05 41.15 -33.56
C ARG A 552 3.53 41.19 -33.96
N PHE A 553 4.37 40.53 -33.18
CA PHE A 553 5.81 40.44 -33.51
C PHE A 553 6.02 39.58 -34.78
N GLU A 554 5.31 38.47 -34.96
CA GLU A 554 5.38 37.63 -36.16
C GLU A 554 4.85 38.36 -37.41
N LEU A 555 3.91 39.27 -37.25
CA LEU A 555 3.42 40.11 -38.37
C LEU A 555 4.51 41.10 -38.85
N LEU A 556 5.31 41.62 -37.92
CA LEU A 556 6.38 42.59 -38.26
C LEU A 556 7.68 41.90 -38.67
N TYR A 557 7.96 40.73 -38.07
CA TYR A 557 9.15 39.94 -38.30
C TYR A 557 8.83 38.49 -38.66
N PRO A 558 8.18 38.24 -39.82
CA PRO A 558 7.58 36.95 -40.17
C PRO A 558 8.59 35.78 -40.27
N PHE A 559 9.84 36.09 -40.58
CA PHE A 559 10.88 35.09 -40.79
C PHE A 559 11.78 34.88 -39.56
N PHE A 560 11.73 35.72 -38.56
CA PHE A 560 12.64 35.69 -37.44
C PHE A 560 12.50 34.43 -36.58
N LEU A 561 11.29 34.11 -36.09
CA LEU A 561 11.08 32.95 -35.24
C LEU A 561 11.32 31.62 -35.97
N PRO A 562 10.88 31.43 -37.25
CA PRO A 562 11.25 30.25 -38.01
C PRO A 562 12.78 30.05 -38.12
N ARG A 563 13.53 31.08 -38.48
CA ARG A 563 14.99 31.05 -38.60
C ARG A 563 15.67 30.78 -37.23
N LEU A 564 15.20 31.41 -36.19
CA LEU A 564 15.71 31.21 -34.83
C LEU A 564 15.52 29.74 -34.38
N ARG A 565 14.40 29.10 -34.70
CA ARG A 565 14.15 27.69 -34.42
C ARG A 565 15.02 26.76 -35.27
N GLU A 566 15.29 27.12 -36.49
CA GLU A 566 16.20 26.39 -37.38
C GLU A 566 17.63 26.46 -36.87
N SER A 567 18.10 27.64 -36.45
CA SER A 567 19.44 27.85 -35.91
C SER A 567 19.63 27.24 -34.52
N VAL A 568 18.56 27.16 -33.72
CA VAL A 568 18.59 26.61 -32.36
C VAL A 568 17.41 25.63 -32.14
N PRO A 569 17.50 24.39 -32.63
CA PRO A 569 16.37 23.43 -32.58
C PRO A 569 15.86 23.11 -31.16
N SER A 570 16.67 23.30 -30.14
CA SER A 570 16.32 23.07 -28.74
C SER A 570 15.85 24.32 -27.99
N ILE A 571 15.54 25.43 -28.71
CA ILE A 571 15.13 26.69 -28.08
C ILE A 571 13.81 26.53 -27.28
N THR A 572 13.79 27.11 -26.09
CA THR A 572 12.59 27.11 -25.26
C THR A 572 11.73 28.34 -25.53
N ARG A 573 10.44 28.24 -25.22
CA ARG A 573 9.49 29.35 -25.37
C ARG A 573 9.92 30.64 -24.64
N ARG A 574 10.64 30.51 -23.51
CA ARG A 574 11.19 31.63 -22.76
C ARG A 574 12.41 32.27 -23.45
N GLU A 575 13.23 31.45 -24.07
CA GLU A 575 14.38 31.91 -24.85
C GLU A 575 13.95 32.61 -26.16
N GLU A 576 12.88 32.11 -26.81
CA GLU A 576 12.25 32.80 -27.93
C GLU A 576 11.72 34.19 -27.53
N LEU A 577 11.02 34.27 -26.40
CA LEU A 577 10.51 35.55 -25.91
C LEU A 577 11.65 36.51 -25.53
N LEU A 578 12.72 36.01 -24.94
CA LEU A 578 13.95 36.78 -24.68
C LEU A 578 14.52 37.33 -25.99
N SER A 579 14.64 36.50 -27.04
CA SER A 579 15.14 36.88 -28.35
C SER A 579 14.29 37.96 -29.00
N MET A 580 12.99 37.86 -28.94
CA MET A 580 12.05 38.86 -29.43
C MET A 580 12.21 40.22 -28.74
N LEU A 581 12.45 40.20 -27.39
CA LEU A 581 12.67 41.44 -26.64
C LEU A 581 14.06 42.06 -26.94
N ILE A 582 15.07 41.23 -27.24
CA ILE A 582 16.38 41.69 -27.68
C ILE A 582 16.28 42.35 -29.06
N VAL A 583 15.51 41.77 -30.00
CA VAL A 583 15.23 42.40 -31.32
C VAL A 583 14.62 43.79 -31.15
N LEU A 584 13.78 43.96 -30.14
CA LEU A 584 13.16 45.26 -29.83
C LEU A 584 14.06 46.17 -28.99
N LYS A 585 15.38 45.85 -28.88
CA LYS A 585 16.42 46.66 -28.22
C LYS A 585 16.13 46.91 -26.72
N GLN A 586 15.45 45.98 -26.03
CA GLN A 586 15.17 46.12 -24.62
C GLN A 586 16.41 45.77 -23.77
N ASP A 587 16.70 46.56 -22.77
CA ASP A 587 17.77 46.28 -21.82
C ASP A 587 17.40 45.23 -20.78
N ASN A 588 18.36 44.74 -19.99
CA ASN A 588 18.12 43.70 -19.00
C ASN A 588 17.12 44.08 -17.90
N LYS A 589 17.00 45.34 -17.57
CA LYS A 589 16.10 45.87 -16.56
C LYS A 589 14.68 45.95 -17.13
N GLU A 590 14.53 46.40 -18.35
CA GLU A 590 13.27 46.44 -19.08
C GLU A 590 12.74 45.03 -19.36
N ILE A 591 13.61 44.10 -19.77
CA ILE A 591 13.27 42.68 -19.95
C ILE A 591 12.79 42.05 -18.61
N ALA A 592 13.47 42.34 -17.52
CA ALA A 592 13.08 41.86 -16.19
C ALA A 592 11.68 42.35 -15.77
N GLU A 593 11.40 43.62 -16.06
CA GLU A 593 10.08 44.22 -15.79
C GLU A 593 8.99 43.63 -16.69
N LEU A 594 9.26 43.44 -17.97
CA LEU A 594 8.30 42.90 -18.93
C LEU A 594 7.96 41.45 -18.68
N LEU A 595 8.95 40.64 -18.24
CA LEU A 595 8.79 39.22 -17.92
C LEU A 595 8.39 39.00 -16.47
N ALA A 596 8.26 40.03 -15.64
CA ALA A 596 7.97 39.97 -14.21
C ALA A 596 8.93 39.04 -13.42
N ILE A 597 10.23 39.15 -13.70
CA ILE A 597 11.30 38.38 -13.04
C ILE A 597 12.40 39.31 -12.48
N ALA A 598 13.23 38.80 -11.56
CA ALA A 598 14.36 39.61 -11.07
C ALA A 598 15.41 39.86 -12.16
N PRO A 599 16.08 41.03 -12.21
CA PRO A 599 17.13 41.32 -13.20
C PRO A 599 18.24 40.27 -13.24
N ARG A 600 18.60 39.69 -12.11
CA ARG A 600 19.56 38.58 -12.00
C ARG A 600 19.09 37.32 -12.75
N SER A 601 17.79 37.08 -12.81
CA SER A 601 17.19 35.95 -13.55
C SER A 601 17.28 36.16 -15.06
N VAL A 602 17.23 37.40 -15.55
CA VAL A 602 17.47 37.72 -16.97
C VAL A 602 18.90 37.41 -17.37
N LEU A 603 19.87 37.81 -16.53
CA LEU A 603 21.27 37.47 -16.76
C LEU A 603 21.53 35.97 -16.78
N MET A 604 20.88 35.21 -15.88
CA MET A 604 20.92 33.75 -15.89
C MET A 604 20.29 33.13 -17.13
N LEU A 605 19.18 33.70 -17.62
CA LEU A 605 18.49 33.22 -18.83
C LEU A 605 19.38 33.47 -20.07
N ARG A 606 19.99 34.65 -20.18
CA ARG A 606 20.98 35.02 -21.22
C ARG A 606 22.19 34.09 -21.16
N HIS A 607 22.73 33.84 -19.98
CA HIS A 607 23.88 32.95 -19.81
C HIS A 607 23.57 31.51 -20.27
N ARG A 608 22.43 30.97 -19.87
CA ARG A 608 22.00 29.62 -20.29
C ARG A 608 21.77 29.55 -21.80
N PHE A 609 21.21 30.60 -22.38
CA PHE A 609 20.99 30.66 -23.82
C PHE A 609 22.32 30.73 -24.59
N ARG A 610 23.29 31.54 -24.13
CA ARG A 610 24.66 31.56 -24.68
C ARG A 610 25.36 30.20 -24.61
N GLN A 611 25.27 29.52 -23.48
CA GLN A 611 25.80 28.15 -23.34
C GLN A 611 25.17 27.18 -24.33
N LYS A 612 23.85 27.27 -24.51
CA LYS A 612 23.10 26.40 -25.42
C LYS A 612 23.53 26.58 -26.89
N ILE A 613 23.84 27.78 -27.31
CA ILE A 613 24.31 28.07 -28.68
C ILE A 613 25.83 27.99 -28.83
N GLY A 614 26.54 27.53 -27.78
CA GLY A 614 28.01 27.34 -27.82
C GLY A 614 28.84 28.62 -27.91
N MET A 615 28.28 29.77 -27.48
CA MET A 615 28.99 31.06 -27.52
C MET A 615 30.03 31.15 -26.40
N THR A 616 31.24 31.61 -26.76
CA THR A 616 32.29 31.98 -25.82
C THR A 616 32.03 33.36 -25.21
N THR A 617 32.81 33.76 -24.20
CA THR A 617 32.61 34.99 -23.43
C THR A 617 32.77 36.29 -24.24
N ASP A 618 33.39 36.22 -25.40
CA ASP A 618 33.77 37.43 -26.20
C ASP A 618 32.74 37.85 -27.25
N ASN A 619 31.73 37.03 -27.52
CA ASN A 619 30.69 37.34 -28.54
C ASN A 619 29.42 37.88 -27.89
N SER A 620 28.77 38.88 -28.53
CA SER A 620 27.52 39.47 -28.06
C SER A 620 26.29 38.62 -28.47
N LEU A 621 25.39 38.32 -27.52
CA LEU A 621 24.13 37.63 -27.81
C LEU A 621 23.23 38.50 -28.70
N GLU A 622 23.34 39.80 -28.56
CA GLU A 622 22.62 40.78 -29.36
C GLU A 622 23.04 40.69 -30.85
N GLU A 623 24.33 40.60 -31.11
CA GLU A 623 24.86 40.46 -32.48
C GLU A 623 24.40 39.16 -33.12
N TYR A 624 24.40 38.05 -32.40
CA TYR A 624 23.89 36.77 -32.89
C TYR A 624 22.40 36.82 -33.24
N ILE A 625 21.61 37.50 -32.43
CA ILE A 625 20.16 37.64 -32.67
C ILE A 625 19.91 38.62 -33.85
N GLU A 626 20.74 39.66 -33.98
CA GLU A 626 20.65 40.58 -35.14
C GLU A 626 21.09 39.91 -36.44
N GLU A 627 22.05 39.00 -36.42
CA GLU A 627 22.42 38.18 -37.57
C GLU A 627 21.27 37.31 -38.05
N ILE A 628 20.56 36.66 -37.14
CA ILE A 628 19.34 35.87 -37.47
C ILE A 628 18.20 36.76 -37.99
N LEU A 629 18.10 37.97 -37.47
CA LEU A 629 17.07 38.94 -37.93
C LEU A 629 17.39 39.44 -39.33
N GLY A 630 18.68 39.68 -39.67
CA GLY A 630 19.15 40.25 -40.94
C GLY A 630 19.33 39.21 -42.05
N ALA A 631 19.49 37.93 -41.71
CA ALA A 631 19.61 36.83 -42.67
C ALA A 631 18.23 36.47 -43.25
#